data_6d15699a0642f3047cd57919439e1a63
#
_entry.id   6d15699a0642f3047cd57919439e1a63
#
_cell.length_a   1.000
_cell.length_b   1.000
_cell.length_c   1.000
_cell.angle_alpha   90.00
_cell.angle_beta   90.00
_cell.angle_gamma   90.00
#
_symmetry.space_group_name_H-M   'P 1'
#
loop_
_entity.id
_entity.type
_entity.pdbx_description
1 polymer ?
#
loop_
_entity_poly.entity_id
_entity_poly.type
_entity_poly.pdbx_seq_one_letter_code
_entity_poly.pdbx_strand_id
1 'polypeptide(L)'
;MQQRSIIRLGVPLAVAALALSACGSRSDSATGSSAASTKVAKIGVIAPLSGGLSAMGLGIKNSVDLAIKQANDSGAVAGWKFELYALDDEAKAEVGKNAATKISSDDAVIGVVGTLNSSVAQQTVPVLAAAKIAQVSPANTNPTLTQGADLANKKRPYNNYFRTCTTDAVQGPFAAQYLLGQGIKAVATIHDKKTYGQGLVDAFTAEFTKGGGKVVAAETVGENDKDFATVISKIKPSAPGAIYYGGEYPTAGPLSQQMKAQGLTIPLMGGDGIFDPKFIELAGATATGDMATSVGAPTDSTDAGKKFLTEYKAGGYKEEASAYGGYGYDAAKAIIEAAKSALKDAKDVKSGRDALLTALGKVSFDGVTGKVAFDEYGDTTSKVLTVYKVDGGKWVPAKTDTFK
;
A
#
# COMPACT_ATOMS: atom_id res chain seq x y z
N MET A 1 50.63 48.91 -2.93
CA MET A 1 52.15 48.90 -2.98
C MET A 1 52.58 47.53 -3.47
N GLN A 2 53.23 47.62 -4.61
CA GLN A 2 54.27 46.76 -5.18
C GLN A 2 53.88 45.31 -5.43
N GLN A 3 53.73 44.95 -6.65
CA GLN A 3 54.53 44.79 -7.88
C GLN A 3 55.30 43.48 -7.96
N ARG A 4 54.93 42.74 -9.05
CA ARG A 4 55.81 42.14 -10.09
C ARG A 4 56.66 40.90 -9.68
N SER A 5 56.73 39.86 -10.41
CA SER A 5 57.38 39.74 -11.73
C SER A 5 57.05 38.42 -12.44
N ILE A 6 56.99 38.52 -13.74
CA ILE A 6 56.94 37.61 -14.83
C ILE A 6 58.31 36.93 -15.04
N ILE A 7 58.37 35.64 -15.40
CA ILE A 7 59.42 35.09 -16.27
C ILE A 7 58.82 34.07 -17.23
N ARG A 8 58.99 34.33 -18.52
CA ARG A 8 58.76 33.46 -19.70
C ARG A 8 60.03 32.69 -20.01
N LEU A 9 59.91 31.61 -20.77
CA LEU A 9 60.76 30.94 -21.77
C LEU A 9 60.56 29.42 -21.62
N GLY A 10 60.43 28.59 -22.60
CA GLY A 10 60.56 28.66 -24.04
C GLY A 10 60.41 27.26 -24.58
N VAL A 11 59.88 27.10 -25.78
CA VAL A 11 59.67 25.90 -26.58
C VAL A 11 61.03 25.43 -27.12
N PRO A 12 61.26 24.11 -27.45
CA PRO A 12 61.16 23.79 -28.86
C PRO A 12 60.45 22.48 -29.25
N LEU A 13 59.91 22.57 -30.47
CA LEU A 13 59.48 21.51 -31.37
C LEU A 13 60.54 20.43 -31.63
N ALA A 14 60.13 19.18 -31.78
CA ALA A 14 60.84 18.21 -32.66
C ALA A 14 59.79 17.36 -33.36
N VAL A 15 59.71 17.55 -34.65
CA VAL A 15 58.98 16.75 -35.65
C VAL A 15 59.90 15.57 -36.06
N ALA A 16 59.33 14.38 -36.12
CA ALA A 16 59.89 13.28 -36.97
C ALA A 16 58.74 12.41 -37.45
N ALA A 17 58.48 12.50 -38.75
CA ALA A 17 57.68 11.61 -39.54
C ALA A 17 58.55 10.44 -40.06
N LEU A 18 57.90 9.30 -40.40
CA LEU A 18 58.22 8.29 -41.41
C LEU A 18 57.63 6.98 -40.94
N ALA A 19 56.96 6.19 -41.62
CA ALA A 19 56.48 5.93 -42.97
C ALA A 19 56.03 4.48 -43.02
N LEU A 20 54.92 4.25 -43.64
CA LEU A 20 54.45 3.14 -44.48
C LEU A 20 55.13 1.73 -44.35
N SER A 21 54.27 0.75 -44.06
CA SER A 21 53.86 -0.29 -45.03
C SER A 21 53.44 -1.57 -44.30
N ALA A 22 52.27 -2.08 -44.51
CA ALA A 22 52.09 -3.42 -45.11
C ALA A 22 50.59 -3.80 -45.05
N CYS A 23 50.03 -4.04 -46.21
CA CYS A 23 48.78 -4.75 -46.41
C CYS A 23 48.83 -6.14 -45.76
N GLY A 24 47.81 -6.46 -44.98
CA GLY A 24 47.51 -7.78 -44.48
C GLY A 24 46.02 -7.91 -44.26
N SER A 25 45.29 -8.34 -45.29
CA SER A 25 43.88 -8.73 -45.21
C SER A 25 43.74 -9.87 -44.21
N ARG A 26 43.13 -9.59 -43.08
CA ARG A 26 42.44 -10.59 -42.26
C ARG A 26 41.08 -10.07 -41.90
N SER A 27 40.08 -10.65 -42.56
CA SER A 27 38.68 -10.57 -42.15
C SER A 27 38.54 -11.31 -40.82
N ASP A 28 38.77 -10.61 -39.74
CA ASP A 28 38.22 -11.02 -38.47
C ASP A 28 36.85 -10.33 -38.31
N SER A 29 35.81 -11.10 -38.58
CA SER A 29 34.47 -10.80 -38.19
C SER A 29 34.45 -10.66 -36.65
N ALA A 30 34.79 -9.48 -36.16
CA ALA A 30 34.44 -9.10 -34.83
C ALA A 30 32.91 -9.04 -34.79
N THR A 31 32.27 -10.14 -34.44
CA THR A 31 30.94 -10.14 -33.85
C THR A 31 31.01 -9.27 -32.63
N GLY A 32 30.87 -7.98 -32.86
CA GLY A 32 30.55 -7.03 -31.79
C GLY A 32 29.22 -7.48 -31.20
N SER A 33 29.29 -8.22 -30.11
CA SER A 33 28.17 -8.37 -29.21
C SER A 33 27.83 -6.96 -28.74
N SER A 34 26.93 -6.32 -29.44
CA SER A 34 26.26 -5.11 -28.99
C SER A 34 25.55 -5.54 -27.70
N ALA A 35 26.17 -5.23 -26.57
CA ALA A 35 25.50 -5.38 -25.29
C ALA A 35 24.18 -4.60 -25.40
N ALA A 36 23.06 -5.32 -25.51
CA ALA A 36 21.75 -4.72 -25.61
C ALA A 36 21.62 -3.79 -24.42
N SER A 37 21.43 -2.50 -24.68
CA SER A 37 21.27 -1.51 -23.62
C SER A 37 20.09 -1.92 -22.74
N THR A 38 20.32 -2.10 -21.44
CA THR A 38 19.28 -2.43 -20.48
C THR A 38 18.23 -1.32 -20.48
N LYS A 39 16.99 -1.66 -20.79
CA LYS A 39 15.87 -0.73 -20.76
C LYS A 39 15.41 -0.49 -19.33
N VAL A 40 14.82 0.67 -19.07
CA VAL A 40 14.28 1.04 -17.75
C VAL A 40 12.75 1.08 -17.80
N ALA A 41 12.12 0.42 -16.82
CA ALA A 41 10.71 0.55 -16.51
C ALA A 41 10.55 1.10 -15.10
N LYS A 42 9.60 2.01 -14.89
CA LYS A 42 9.33 2.56 -13.56
C LYS A 42 8.11 1.89 -12.93
N ILE A 43 8.22 1.60 -11.63
CA ILE A 43 7.08 1.24 -10.80
C ILE A 43 6.76 2.46 -9.95
N GLY A 44 5.58 3.04 -10.17
CA GLY A 44 5.08 4.15 -9.39
C GLY A 44 4.64 3.73 -7.99
N VAL A 45 4.77 4.63 -7.02
CA VAL A 45 4.10 4.54 -5.71
C VAL A 45 3.33 5.83 -5.50
N ILE A 46 2.03 5.72 -5.20
CA ILE A 46 1.20 6.83 -4.72
C ILE A 46 0.71 6.44 -3.33
N ALA A 47 1.19 7.14 -2.31
CA ALA A 47 0.87 6.86 -0.91
C ALA A 47 1.14 8.11 -0.06
N PRO A 48 0.62 8.22 1.17
CA PRO A 48 0.92 9.35 2.06
C PRO A 48 2.35 9.23 2.59
N LEU A 49 3.29 9.89 1.93
CA LEU A 49 4.71 9.88 2.32
C LEU A 49 5.02 10.96 3.37
N SER A 50 4.08 11.85 3.62
CA SER A 50 4.12 12.88 4.66
C SER A 50 2.81 12.94 5.43
N GLY A 51 2.79 13.75 6.50
CA GLY A 51 1.60 13.93 7.33
C GLY A 51 1.30 12.78 8.29
N GLY A 52 0.07 12.72 8.79
CA GLY A 52 -0.34 11.82 9.87
C GLY A 52 -0.25 10.33 9.55
N LEU A 53 -0.37 9.95 8.28
CA LEU A 53 -0.33 8.55 7.82
C LEU A 53 1.02 8.14 7.22
N SER A 54 2.04 8.98 7.35
CA SER A 54 3.35 8.74 6.73
C SER A 54 4.03 7.44 7.17
N ALA A 55 3.80 6.97 8.39
CA ALA A 55 4.34 5.69 8.85
C ALA A 55 3.90 4.54 7.94
N MET A 56 2.59 4.47 7.63
CA MET A 56 2.04 3.45 6.74
C MET A 56 2.51 3.66 5.28
N GLY A 57 2.48 4.91 4.78
CA GLY A 57 2.85 5.22 3.40
C GLY A 57 4.33 4.95 3.10
N LEU A 58 5.23 5.29 4.02
CA LEU A 58 6.66 5.02 3.90
C LEU A 58 6.96 3.53 4.01
N GLY A 59 6.23 2.79 4.86
CA GLY A 59 6.30 1.33 4.92
C GLY A 59 5.98 0.69 3.57
N ILE A 60 4.91 1.13 2.91
CA ILE A 60 4.55 0.68 1.55
C ILE A 60 5.66 1.01 0.56
N LYS A 61 6.08 2.28 0.49
CA LYS A 61 7.12 2.75 -0.45
C LYS A 61 8.42 1.96 -0.30
N ASN A 62 8.90 1.78 0.92
CA ASN A 62 10.15 1.08 1.20
C ASN A 62 10.06 -0.40 0.85
N SER A 63 8.89 -1.03 1.04
CA SER A 63 8.66 -2.43 0.66
C SER A 63 8.65 -2.61 -0.86
N VAL A 64 8.10 -1.65 -1.61
CA VAL A 64 8.17 -1.62 -3.07
C VAL A 64 9.63 -1.45 -3.55
N ASP A 65 10.39 -0.57 -2.91
CA ASP A 65 11.82 -0.38 -3.21
C ASP A 65 12.62 -1.67 -2.99
N LEU A 66 12.34 -2.39 -1.91
CA LEU A 66 12.95 -3.70 -1.64
C LEU A 66 12.64 -4.71 -2.76
N ALA A 67 11.37 -4.81 -3.17
CA ALA A 67 10.98 -5.71 -4.26
C ALA A 67 11.66 -5.35 -5.59
N ILE A 68 11.78 -4.07 -5.90
CA ILE A 68 12.49 -3.56 -7.08
C ILE A 68 13.97 -3.92 -7.04
N LYS A 69 14.65 -3.70 -5.92
CA LYS A 69 16.08 -4.05 -5.76
C LYS A 69 16.30 -5.54 -5.98
N GLN A 70 15.51 -6.39 -5.36
CA GLN A 70 15.62 -7.85 -5.50
C GLN A 70 15.32 -8.32 -6.94
N ALA A 71 14.35 -7.70 -7.61
CA ALA A 71 14.06 -8.00 -9.01
C ALA A 71 15.23 -7.62 -9.93
N ASN A 72 15.86 -6.48 -9.69
CA ASN A 72 17.03 -6.04 -10.44
C ASN A 72 18.25 -6.94 -10.20
N ASP A 73 18.51 -7.29 -8.94
CA ASP A 73 19.65 -8.13 -8.54
C ASP A 73 19.55 -9.55 -9.13
N SER A 74 18.32 -10.07 -9.21
CA SER A 74 18.05 -11.38 -9.80
C SER A 74 17.89 -11.37 -11.33
N GLY A 75 17.87 -10.20 -11.97
CA GLY A 75 17.56 -10.08 -13.39
C GLY A 75 16.16 -10.61 -13.74
N ALA A 76 15.17 -10.37 -12.87
CA ALA A 76 13.83 -10.97 -12.93
C ALA A 76 13.11 -10.76 -14.29
N VAL A 77 13.39 -9.67 -15.00
CA VAL A 77 12.85 -9.37 -16.33
C VAL A 77 14.00 -9.12 -17.29
N ALA A 78 14.24 -10.07 -18.18
CA ALA A 78 15.38 -10.03 -19.10
C ALA A 78 15.40 -8.74 -19.95
N GLY A 79 16.53 -8.05 -19.97
CA GLY A 79 16.72 -6.79 -20.71
C GLY A 79 16.12 -5.56 -20.08
N TRP A 80 15.52 -5.66 -18.88
CA TRP A 80 14.89 -4.55 -18.17
C TRP A 80 15.40 -4.40 -16.74
N LYS A 81 15.46 -3.15 -16.28
CA LYS A 81 15.61 -2.78 -14.87
C LYS A 81 14.43 -1.96 -14.43
N PHE A 82 14.08 -2.07 -13.17
CA PHE A 82 13.02 -1.27 -12.56
C PHE A 82 13.60 -0.14 -11.73
N GLU A 83 12.91 1.01 -11.77
CA GLU A 83 13.16 2.16 -10.91
C GLU A 83 11.91 2.53 -10.13
N LEU A 84 12.12 2.93 -8.88
CA LEU A 84 11.04 3.45 -8.03
C LEU A 84 10.70 4.89 -8.43
N TYR A 85 9.41 5.18 -8.63
CA TYR A 85 8.90 6.54 -8.84
C TYR A 85 7.81 6.85 -7.81
N ALA A 86 8.21 7.34 -6.63
CA ALA A 86 7.30 7.59 -5.52
C ALA A 86 6.79 9.04 -5.52
N LEU A 87 5.48 9.21 -5.33
CA LEU A 87 4.81 10.48 -5.19
C LEU A 87 3.93 10.48 -3.93
N ASP A 88 3.99 11.57 -3.18
CA ASP A 88 3.18 11.79 -1.99
C ASP A 88 1.75 12.20 -2.38
N ASP A 89 0.76 11.55 -1.80
CA ASP A 89 -0.65 11.92 -1.93
C ASP A 89 -1.18 12.66 -0.67
N GLU A 90 -0.37 12.77 0.37
CA GLU A 90 -0.72 13.42 1.64
C GLU A 90 -2.04 12.90 2.26
N ALA A 91 -2.48 11.70 1.88
CA ALA A 91 -3.82 11.15 2.17
C ALA A 91 -4.99 12.02 1.64
N LYS A 92 -4.74 12.87 0.63
CA LYS A 92 -5.70 13.81 0.05
C LYS A 92 -6.07 13.41 -1.37
N ALA A 93 -7.36 13.32 -1.67
CA ALA A 93 -7.89 12.88 -2.96
C ALA A 93 -7.36 13.71 -4.15
N GLU A 94 -7.33 15.04 -4.04
CA GLU A 94 -6.85 15.94 -5.09
C GLU A 94 -5.34 15.85 -5.29
N VAL A 95 -4.56 15.69 -4.22
CA VAL A 95 -3.11 15.51 -4.31
C VAL A 95 -2.79 14.19 -5.01
N GLY A 96 -3.50 13.13 -4.63
CA GLY A 96 -3.37 11.81 -5.28
C GLY A 96 -3.74 11.86 -6.77
N LYS A 97 -4.82 12.57 -7.15
CA LYS A 97 -5.19 12.79 -8.54
C LYS A 97 -4.07 13.48 -9.34
N ASN A 98 -3.47 14.53 -8.75
CA ASN A 98 -2.34 15.23 -9.37
C ASN A 98 -1.12 14.31 -9.51
N ALA A 99 -0.84 13.47 -8.51
CA ALA A 99 0.21 12.45 -8.57
C ALA A 99 -0.06 11.44 -9.69
N ALA A 100 -1.29 10.93 -9.81
CA ALA A 100 -1.69 10.02 -10.89
C ALA A 100 -1.56 10.68 -12.27
N THR A 101 -1.93 11.95 -12.41
CA THR A 101 -1.76 12.71 -13.66
C THR A 101 -0.29 12.84 -14.04
N LYS A 102 0.58 13.13 -13.07
CA LYS A 102 2.03 13.22 -13.30
C LYS A 102 2.61 11.87 -13.72
N ILE A 103 2.22 10.78 -13.07
CA ILE A 103 2.62 9.42 -13.43
C ILE A 103 2.13 9.07 -14.83
N SER A 104 0.90 9.42 -15.18
CA SER A 104 0.30 9.10 -16.47
C SER A 104 1.03 9.72 -17.66
N SER A 105 1.73 10.84 -17.44
CA SER A 105 2.54 11.54 -18.46
C SER A 105 3.92 10.92 -18.66
N ASP A 106 4.36 9.99 -17.83
CA ASP A 106 5.65 9.31 -17.94
C ASP A 106 5.47 7.96 -18.66
N ASP A 107 5.91 7.88 -19.91
CA ASP A 107 5.81 6.67 -20.73
C ASP A 107 6.66 5.49 -20.20
N ALA A 108 7.61 5.74 -19.28
CA ALA A 108 8.41 4.71 -18.64
C ALA A 108 7.70 4.00 -17.47
N VAL A 109 6.55 4.50 -16.99
CA VAL A 109 5.81 3.85 -15.89
C VAL A 109 4.97 2.69 -16.42
N ILE A 110 5.23 1.48 -15.88
CA ILE A 110 4.52 0.26 -16.26
C ILE A 110 3.32 -0.04 -15.35
N GLY A 111 3.41 0.31 -14.08
CA GLY A 111 2.37 0.11 -13.08
C GLY A 111 2.61 0.93 -11.82
N VAL A 112 1.60 1.00 -10.96
CA VAL A 112 1.59 1.77 -9.71
C VAL A 112 1.20 0.88 -8.55
N VAL A 113 1.92 0.94 -7.45
CA VAL A 113 1.49 0.42 -6.15
C VAL A 113 0.86 1.56 -5.35
N GLY A 114 -0.32 1.36 -4.87
CA GLY A 114 -1.09 2.36 -4.10
C GLY A 114 -2.57 2.35 -4.49
N THR A 115 -3.35 3.15 -3.84
CA THR A 115 -3.04 4.11 -2.79
C THR A 115 -3.28 3.49 -1.40
N LEU A 116 -3.07 4.25 -0.34
CA LEU A 116 -3.47 3.84 1.01
C LEU A 116 -4.97 4.06 1.22
N ASN A 117 -5.47 5.29 0.98
CA ASN A 117 -6.84 5.68 1.27
C ASN A 117 -7.77 5.38 0.08
N SER A 118 -8.95 4.78 0.34
CA SER A 118 -9.95 4.47 -0.70
C SER A 118 -10.49 5.73 -1.39
N SER A 119 -10.62 6.86 -0.68
CA SER A 119 -11.02 8.15 -1.26
C SER A 119 -10.00 8.70 -2.25
N VAL A 120 -8.71 8.43 -2.05
CA VAL A 120 -7.63 8.77 -2.99
C VAL A 120 -7.71 7.86 -4.21
N ALA A 121 -7.92 6.54 -4.01
CA ALA A 121 -8.06 5.59 -5.11
C ALA A 121 -9.20 5.94 -6.06
N GLN A 122 -10.34 6.43 -5.56
CA GLN A 122 -11.44 6.91 -6.39
C GLN A 122 -11.03 7.97 -7.41
N GLN A 123 -10.01 8.76 -7.10
CA GLN A 123 -9.49 9.80 -8.00
C GLN A 123 -8.32 9.31 -8.87
N THR A 124 -7.49 8.39 -8.37
CA THR A 124 -6.30 7.93 -9.12
C THR A 124 -6.64 6.87 -10.15
N VAL A 125 -7.54 5.93 -9.83
CA VAL A 125 -7.89 4.80 -10.69
C VAL A 125 -8.36 5.22 -12.09
N PRO A 126 -9.32 6.16 -12.26
CA PRO A 126 -9.78 6.58 -13.60
C PRO A 126 -8.67 7.28 -14.41
N VAL A 127 -7.79 8.05 -13.76
CA VAL A 127 -6.67 8.73 -14.41
C VAL A 127 -5.66 7.71 -14.95
N LEU A 128 -5.27 6.73 -14.13
CA LEU A 128 -4.35 5.67 -14.52
C LEU A 128 -4.98 4.73 -15.57
N ALA A 129 -6.29 4.47 -15.47
CA ALA A 129 -7.03 3.68 -16.46
C ALA A 129 -6.97 4.30 -17.88
N ALA A 130 -7.15 5.62 -17.97
CA ALA A 130 -7.08 6.34 -19.24
C ALA A 130 -5.68 6.21 -19.89
N ALA A 131 -4.62 6.07 -19.07
CA ALA A 131 -3.24 5.85 -19.52
C ALA A 131 -2.87 4.35 -19.64
N LYS A 132 -3.81 3.43 -19.38
CA LYS A 132 -3.61 1.98 -19.36
C LYS A 132 -2.52 1.54 -18.38
N ILE A 133 -2.32 2.29 -17.29
CA ILE A 133 -1.38 1.97 -16.23
C ILE A 133 -2.09 1.13 -15.18
N ALA A 134 -1.53 -0.03 -14.86
CA ALA A 134 -2.02 -0.87 -13.78
C ALA A 134 -1.86 -0.18 -12.44
N GLN A 135 -2.85 -0.31 -11.56
CA GLN A 135 -2.76 0.09 -10.16
C GLN A 135 -3.05 -1.13 -9.28
N VAL A 136 -2.12 -1.45 -8.39
CA VAL A 136 -2.27 -2.54 -7.41
C VAL A 136 -2.21 -1.95 -6.01
N SER A 137 -3.35 -1.93 -5.32
CA SER A 137 -3.40 -1.38 -3.96
C SER A 137 -3.02 -2.41 -2.90
N PRO A 138 -2.17 -2.05 -1.94
CA PRO A 138 -1.89 -2.87 -0.77
C PRO A 138 -2.90 -2.67 0.37
N ALA A 139 -3.77 -1.65 0.30
CA ALA A 139 -4.48 -1.15 1.47
C ALA A 139 -5.92 -0.71 1.23
N ASN A 140 -6.32 -0.38 -0.01
CA ASN A 140 -7.70 0.08 -0.25
C ASN A 140 -8.71 -1.06 -0.07
N THR A 141 -9.59 -0.96 0.91
CA THR A 141 -10.53 -2.03 1.26
C THR A 141 -11.95 -1.79 0.79
N ASN A 142 -12.31 -0.56 0.37
CA ASN A 142 -13.67 -0.28 -0.07
C ASN A 142 -14.06 -1.11 -1.31
N PRO A 143 -15.12 -1.94 -1.24
CA PRO A 143 -15.48 -2.87 -2.33
C PRO A 143 -15.96 -2.16 -3.60
N THR A 144 -16.45 -0.90 -3.51
CA THR A 144 -16.95 -0.18 -4.69
C THR A 144 -15.86 0.11 -5.72
N LEU A 145 -14.58 0.10 -5.31
CA LEU A 145 -13.44 0.31 -6.20
C LEU A 145 -13.28 -0.80 -7.26
N THR A 146 -13.69 -2.01 -6.94
CA THR A 146 -13.58 -3.20 -7.81
C THR A 146 -14.91 -3.75 -8.26
N GLN A 147 -15.95 -3.60 -7.43
CA GLN A 147 -17.25 -4.24 -7.63
C GLN A 147 -18.34 -3.26 -8.08
N GLY A 148 -18.01 -1.94 -8.19
CA GLY A 148 -18.96 -0.91 -8.55
C GLY A 148 -19.83 -0.43 -7.39
N ALA A 149 -20.62 0.62 -7.62
CA ALA A 149 -21.44 1.24 -6.59
C ALA A 149 -22.62 0.35 -6.12
N ASP A 150 -23.14 -0.48 -7.01
CA ASP A 150 -24.20 -1.45 -6.69
C ASP A 150 -23.57 -2.81 -6.35
N LEU A 151 -23.37 -3.07 -5.06
CA LEU A 151 -22.75 -4.30 -4.57
C LEU A 151 -23.65 -5.53 -4.69
N ALA A 152 -24.96 -5.36 -4.94
CA ALA A 152 -25.88 -6.45 -5.23
C ALA A 152 -25.74 -6.94 -6.69
N ASN A 153 -25.47 -6.00 -7.61
CA ASN A 153 -25.26 -6.28 -9.03
C ASN A 153 -23.84 -5.86 -9.44
N LYS A 154 -22.87 -6.57 -8.90
CA LYS A 154 -21.44 -6.25 -9.04
C LYS A 154 -21.01 -6.08 -10.50
N LYS A 155 -20.32 -4.98 -10.77
CA LYS A 155 -19.75 -4.69 -12.08
C LYS A 155 -18.40 -4.02 -11.89
N ARG A 156 -17.33 -4.65 -12.39
CA ARG A 156 -15.98 -4.10 -12.32
C ARG A 156 -15.89 -2.76 -13.08
N PRO A 157 -15.58 -1.62 -12.40
CA PRO A 157 -15.58 -0.31 -13.06
C PRO A 157 -14.36 -0.11 -13.96
N TYR A 158 -13.20 -0.62 -13.53
CA TYR A 158 -11.90 -0.41 -14.17
C TYR A 158 -11.08 -1.69 -14.19
N ASN A 159 -10.60 -2.12 -15.34
CA ASN A 159 -9.82 -3.34 -15.52
C ASN A 159 -8.34 -3.18 -15.13
N ASN A 160 -7.87 -1.94 -14.90
CA ASN A 160 -6.51 -1.63 -14.50
C ASN A 160 -6.29 -1.68 -12.98
N TYR A 161 -7.33 -1.87 -12.18
CA TYR A 161 -7.25 -1.82 -10.73
C TYR A 161 -7.33 -3.20 -10.10
N PHE A 162 -6.39 -3.47 -9.20
CA PHE A 162 -6.23 -4.70 -8.43
C PHE A 162 -5.89 -4.37 -6.98
N ARG A 163 -6.03 -5.33 -6.06
CA ARG A 163 -5.58 -5.18 -4.68
C ARG A 163 -5.07 -6.47 -4.08
N THR A 164 -4.03 -6.38 -3.26
CA THR A 164 -3.46 -7.51 -2.50
C THR A 164 -4.10 -7.68 -1.12
N CYS A 165 -4.79 -6.67 -0.60
CA CYS A 165 -5.57 -6.72 0.63
C CYS A 165 -7.02 -7.15 0.38
N THR A 166 -7.71 -7.66 1.42
CA THR A 166 -9.14 -7.99 1.35
C THR A 166 -10.03 -6.74 1.36
N THR A 167 -11.36 -6.91 1.32
CA THR A 167 -12.32 -5.80 1.26
C THR A 167 -13.09 -5.62 2.57
N ASP A 168 -13.71 -4.44 2.75
CA ASP A 168 -14.60 -4.15 3.87
C ASP A 168 -15.80 -5.09 3.93
N ALA A 169 -16.24 -5.63 2.78
CA ALA A 169 -17.29 -6.65 2.71
C ALA A 169 -16.89 -7.98 3.38
N VAL A 170 -15.60 -8.17 3.65
CA VAL A 170 -15.05 -9.29 4.42
C VAL A 170 -14.66 -8.82 5.82
N GLN A 171 -13.96 -7.68 5.93
CA GLN A 171 -13.41 -7.18 7.18
C GLN A 171 -14.48 -6.75 8.18
N GLY A 172 -15.49 -5.97 7.75
CA GLY A 172 -16.57 -5.51 8.61
C GLY A 172 -17.36 -6.67 9.24
N PRO A 173 -17.86 -7.64 8.43
CA PRO A 173 -18.51 -8.83 8.95
C PRO A 173 -17.63 -9.66 9.89
N PHE A 174 -16.34 -9.82 9.59
CA PHE A 174 -15.42 -10.55 10.47
C PHE A 174 -15.31 -9.90 11.86
N ALA A 175 -15.19 -8.56 11.91
CA ALA A 175 -15.16 -7.81 13.16
C ALA A 175 -16.49 -7.94 13.93
N ALA A 176 -17.63 -7.87 13.22
CA ALA A 176 -18.95 -8.04 13.81
C ALA A 176 -19.14 -9.41 14.46
N GLN A 177 -18.79 -10.48 13.74
CA GLN A 177 -18.86 -11.86 14.25
C GLN A 177 -17.92 -12.06 15.45
N TYR A 178 -16.74 -11.43 15.44
CA TYR A 178 -15.82 -11.49 16.57
C TYR A 178 -16.43 -10.86 17.82
N LEU A 179 -16.95 -9.63 17.75
CA LEU A 179 -17.56 -8.95 18.90
C LEU A 179 -18.80 -9.69 19.43
N LEU A 180 -19.66 -10.21 18.53
CA LEU A 180 -20.79 -11.04 18.91
C LEU A 180 -20.36 -12.31 19.64
N GLY A 181 -19.27 -12.95 19.18
CA GLY A 181 -18.67 -14.11 19.80
C GLY A 181 -18.07 -13.83 21.20
N GLN A 182 -17.66 -12.58 21.45
CA GLN A 182 -17.24 -12.13 22.79
C GLN A 182 -18.43 -11.76 23.71
N GLY A 183 -19.67 -11.98 23.26
CA GLY A 183 -20.87 -11.65 24.03
C GLY A 183 -21.27 -10.17 23.98
N ILE A 184 -20.62 -9.34 23.18
CA ILE A 184 -20.94 -7.93 23.01
C ILE A 184 -22.17 -7.82 22.10
N LYS A 185 -23.31 -7.40 22.64
CA LYS A 185 -24.60 -7.31 21.93
C LYS A 185 -25.06 -5.90 21.62
N ALA A 186 -24.39 -4.88 22.16
CA ALA A 186 -24.67 -3.47 21.93
C ALA A 186 -23.37 -2.74 21.63
N VAL A 187 -23.31 -2.00 20.53
CA VAL A 187 -22.15 -1.19 20.15
C VAL A 187 -22.59 0.22 19.76
N ALA A 188 -21.67 1.17 19.93
CA ALA A 188 -21.76 2.43 19.22
C ALA A 188 -20.86 2.38 18.00
N THR A 189 -21.23 3.07 16.92
CA THR A 189 -20.41 3.21 15.73
C THR A 189 -19.97 4.65 15.54
N ILE A 190 -18.74 4.85 15.09
CA ILE A 190 -18.21 6.16 14.71
C ILE A 190 -17.45 5.98 13.39
N HIS A 191 -17.58 6.91 12.43
CA HIS A 191 -16.73 6.94 11.25
C HIS A 191 -16.26 8.36 10.88
N ASP A 192 -15.18 8.44 10.12
CA ASP A 192 -14.50 9.67 9.72
C ASP A 192 -15.10 10.36 8.49
N LYS A 193 -16.26 9.89 7.99
CA LYS A 193 -16.96 10.37 6.79
C LYS A 193 -16.24 10.11 5.47
N LYS A 194 -15.08 9.44 5.48
CA LYS A 194 -14.36 9.06 4.28
C LYS A 194 -14.92 7.76 3.70
N THR A 195 -14.61 7.52 2.43
CA THR A 195 -15.05 6.32 1.70
C THR A 195 -14.72 5.01 2.41
N TYR A 196 -13.51 4.91 3.00
CA TYR A 196 -13.10 3.74 3.78
C TYR A 196 -13.90 3.64 5.07
N GLY A 197 -13.78 4.63 5.95
CA GLY A 197 -14.34 4.53 7.30
C GLY A 197 -15.86 4.35 7.31
N GLN A 198 -16.59 5.05 6.45
CA GLN A 198 -18.03 4.87 6.29
C GLN A 198 -18.37 3.48 5.76
N GLY A 199 -17.72 3.02 4.66
CA GLY A 199 -18.01 1.73 4.05
C GLY A 199 -17.73 0.55 4.99
N LEU A 200 -16.67 0.64 5.78
CA LEU A 200 -16.33 -0.35 6.79
C LEU A 200 -17.40 -0.42 7.91
N VAL A 201 -17.85 0.73 8.42
CA VAL A 201 -18.90 0.79 9.45
C VAL A 201 -20.23 0.28 8.91
N ASP A 202 -20.58 0.58 7.67
CA ASP A 202 -21.79 0.08 7.02
C ASP A 202 -21.77 -1.45 6.93
N ALA A 203 -20.66 -2.04 6.46
CA ALA A 203 -20.49 -3.49 6.35
C ALA A 203 -20.52 -4.19 7.73
N PHE A 204 -19.85 -3.60 8.72
CA PHE A 204 -19.91 -4.06 10.12
C PHE A 204 -21.33 -4.03 10.66
N THR A 205 -22.04 -2.90 10.53
CA THR A 205 -23.38 -2.68 11.06
C THR A 205 -24.38 -3.69 10.48
N ALA A 206 -24.31 -3.94 9.18
CA ALA A 206 -25.18 -4.90 8.51
C ALA A 206 -25.04 -6.32 9.11
N GLU A 207 -23.83 -6.81 9.25
CA GLU A 207 -23.58 -8.15 9.81
C GLU A 207 -23.83 -8.20 11.31
N PHE A 208 -23.45 -7.17 12.07
CA PHE A 208 -23.66 -7.13 13.51
C PHE A 208 -25.16 -7.18 13.85
N THR A 209 -25.99 -6.43 13.11
CA THR A 209 -27.44 -6.41 13.29
C THR A 209 -28.07 -7.73 12.87
N LYS A 210 -27.65 -8.29 11.73
CA LYS A 210 -28.06 -9.62 11.26
C LYS A 210 -27.75 -10.71 12.28
N GLY A 211 -26.62 -10.61 12.99
CA GLY A 211 -26.21 -11.50 14.07
C GLY A 211 -26.93 -11.28 15.41
N GLY A 212 -27.94 -10.39 15.47
CA GLY A 212 -28.73 -10.09 16.67
C GLY A 212 -28.10 -9.04 17.60
N GLY A 213 -27.05 -8.35 17.16
CA GLY A 213 -26.52 -7.19 17.84
C GLY A 213 -27.33 -5.93 17.58
N LYS A 214 -27.10 -4.90 18.39
CA LYS A 214 -27.75 -3.57 18.27
C LYS A 214 -26.72 -2.47 18.18
N VAL A 215 -26.83 -1.59 17.18
CA VAL A 215 -26.13 -0.31 17.15
C VAL A 215 -26.96 0.67 17.96
N VAL A 216 -26.48 1.04 19.14
CA VAL A 216 -27.21 1.86 20.12
C VAL A 216 -26.91 3.35 19.99
N ALA A 217 -25.85 3.72 19.27
CA ALA A 217 -25.54 5.08 18.85
C ALA A 217 -24.73 5.03 17.57
N ALA A 218 -24.90 6.01 16.68
CA ALA A 218 -24.15 6.16 15.44
C ALA A 218 -23.75 7.64 15.29
N GLU A 219 -22.44 7.89 15.31
CA GLU A 219 -21.89 9.25 15.27
C GLU A 219 -20.80 9.35 14.21
N THR A 220 -20.37 10.57 13.93
CA THR A 220 -19.30 10.84 12.98
C THR A 220 -18.31 11.84 13.55
N VAL A 221 -17.06 11.76 13.08
CA VAL A 221 -16.00 12.71 13.39
C VAL A 221 -15.36 13.22 12.09
N GLY A 222 -14.66 14.35 12.16
CA GLY A 222 -13.82 14.83 11.07
C GLY A 222 -12.40 14.26 11.21
N GLU A 223 -11.71 14.10 10.09
CA GLU A 223 -10.31 13.60 10.08
C GLU A 223 -9.34 14.51 10.85
N ASN A 224 -9.66 15.78 11.01
CA ASN A 224 -8.84 16.78 11.69
C ASN A 224 -9.35 17.12 13.11
N ASP A 225 -10.41 16.46 13.57
CA ASP A 225 -10.95 16.68 14.91
C ASP A 225 -9.92 16.27 15.96
N LYS A 226 -9.80 17.09 17.01
CA LYS A 226 -8.89 16.85 18.14
C LYS A 226 -9.63 16.75 19.47
N ASP A 227 -10.87 17.18 19.51
CA ASP A 227 -11.77 17.11 20.68
C ASP A 227 -12.99 16.27 20.33
N PHE A 228 -13.19 15.21 21.09
CA PHE A 228 -14.26 14.23 20.90
C PHE A 228 -15.30 14.27 22.04
N ALA A 229 -15.21 15.26 22.92
CA ALA A 229 -16.08 15.36 24.09
C ALA A 229 -17.57 15.31 23.74
N THR A 230 -17.97 16.03 22.68
CA THR A 230 -19.37 16.07 22.20
C THR A 230 -19.83 14.69 21.73
N VAL A 231 -19.04 13.99 20.92
CA VAL A 231 -19.38 12.66 20.41
C VAL A 231 -19.45 11.64 21.55
N ILE A 232 -18.47 11.67 22.47
CA ILE A 232 -18.44 10.79 23.65
C ILE A 232 -19.66 11.02 24.54
N SER A 233 -20.03 12.29 24.79
CA SER A 233 -21.22 12.65 25.62
C SER A 233 -22.52 12.14 25.02
N LYS A 234 -22.67 12.10 23.71
CA LYS A 234 -23.84 11.55 23.02
C LYS A 234 -23.90 10.01 23.11
N ILE A 235 -22.75 9.34 23.04
CA ILE A 235 -22.67 7.87 23.07
C ILE A 235 -22.86 7.33 24.48
N LYS A 236 -22.29 7.97 25.49
CA LYS A 236 -22.23 7.47 26.87
C LYS A 236 -23.58 7.05 27.45
N PRO A 237 -24.70 7.79 27.27
CA PRO A 237 -26.02 7.40 27.80
C PRO A 237 -26.59 6.10 27.22
N SER A 238 -26.13 5.68 26.02
CA SER A 238 -26.61 4.46 25.35
C SER A 238 -25.92 3.19 25.89
N ALA A 239 -24.91 3.33 26.78
CA ALA A 239 -24.19 2.27 27.46
C ALA A 239 -23.74 1.12 26.52
N PRO A 240 -22.99 1.40 25.43
CA PRO A 240 -22.50 0.35 24.52
C PRO A 240 -21.45 -0.52 25.22
N GLY A 241 -21.30 -1.78 24.76
CA GLY A 241 -20.25 -2.70 25.21
C GLY A 241 -18.91 -2.50 24.47
N ALA A 242 -18.93 -1.84 23.32
CA ALA A 242 -17.76 -1.44 22.55
C ALA A 242 -18.09 -0.27 21.63
N ILE A 243 -17.06 0.46 21.17
CA ILE A 243 -17.17 1.37 20.02
C ILE A 243 -16.53 0.69 18.83
N TYR A 244 -17.24 0.61 17.67
CA TYR A 244 -16.66 0.25 16.40
C TYR A 244 -16.34 1.51 15.59
N TYR A 245 -15.08 1.68 15.25
CA TYR A 245 -14.57 2.87 14.58
C TYR A 245 -14.11 2.58 13.15
N GLY A 246 -14.63 3.34 12.19
CA GLY A 246 -14.19 3.37 10.80
C GLY A 246 -13.38 4.63 10.50
N GLY A 247 -12.10 4.44 10.24
CA GLY A 247 -11.14 5.51 9.95
C GLY A 247 -9.73 5.11 10.38
N GLU A 248 -8.83 6.09 10.38
CA GLU A 248 -7.41 5.85 10.60
C GLU A 248 -6.94 6.23 12.02
N TYR A 249 -5.75 5.73 12.39
CA TYR A 249 -5.16 5.86 13.73
C TYR A 249 -4.92 7.30 14.23
N PRO A 250 -4.64 8.32 13.37
CA PRO A 250 -4.41 9.67 13.87
C PRO A 250 -5.62 10.30 14.58
N THR A 251 -6.82 9.83 14.22
CA THR A 251 -8.08 10.20 14.89
C THR A 251 -8.46 9.19 15.98
N ALA A 252 -8.30 7.89 15.70
CA ALA A 252 -8.71 6.82 16.61
C ALA A 252 -7.94 6.80 17.93
N GLY A 253 -6.63 7.07 17.91
CA GLY A 253 -5.81 7.08 19.12
C GLY A 253 -6.28 8.14 20.14
N PRO A 254 -6.35 9.42 19.77
CA PRO A 254 -6.89 10.46 20.65
C PRO A 254 -8.35 10.24 21.05
N LEU A 255 -9.20 9.68 20.15
CA LEU A 255 -10.57 9.31 20.48
C LEU A 255 -10.60 8.24 21.60
N SER A 256 -9.81 7.17 21.47
CA SER A 256 -9.70 6.13 22.50
C SER A 256 -9.23 6.71 23.84
N GLN A 257 -8.23 7.58 23.84
CA GLN A 257 -7.74 8.23 25.03
C GLN A 257 -8.84 9.05 25.71
N GLN A 258 -9.54 9.91 24.94
CA GLN A 258 -10.54 10.83 25.50
C GLN A 258 -11.78 10.10 26.00
N MET A 259 -12.25 9.05 25.31
CA MET A 259 -13.41 8.29 25.76
C MET A 259 -13.18 7.66 27.13
N LYS A 260 -11.99 7.09 27.34
CA LYS A 260 -11.62 6.45 28.61
C LYS A 260 -11.39 7.47 29.73
N ALA A 261 -10.76 8.61 29.40
CA ALA A 261 -10.62 9.74 30.33
C ALA A 261 -11.96 10.30 30.81
N GLN A 262 -13.00 10.24 29.96
CA GLN A 262 -14.36 10.64 30.31
C GLN A 262 -15.21 9.52 30.96
N GLY A 263 -14.56 8.41 31.33
CA GLY A 263 -15.19 7.29 32.04
C GLY A 263 -15.97 6.32 31.14
N LEU A 264 -15.77 6.36 29.83
CA LEU A 264 -16.27 5.34 28.90
C LEU A 264 -15.16 4.31 28.67
N THR A 265 -14.97 3.39 29.65
CA THR A 265 -13.84 2.44 29.73
C THR A 265 -14.01 1.15 28.92
N ILE A 266 -14.91 1.16 27.94
CA ILE A 266 -15.12 0.05 27.00
C ILE A 266 -14.02 0.03 25.92
N PRO A 267 -13.80 -1.11 25.21
CA PRO A 267 -12.85 -1.16 24.13
C PRO A 267 -13.31 -0.34 22.91
N LEU A 268 -12.35 0.30 22.23
CA LEU A 268 -12.49 0.74 20.87
C LEU A 268 -11.99 -0.37 19.95
N MET A 269 -12.78 -0.77 18.98
CA MET A 269 -12.38 -1.67 17.91
C MET A 269 -12.45 -0.96 16.57
N GLY A 270 -11.42 -1.05 15.75
CA GLY A 270 -11.43 -0.50 14.40
C GLY A 270 -10.98 -1.51 13.35
N GLY A 271 -10.91 -1.04 12.12
CA GLY A 271 -10.35 -1.79 11.01
C GLY A 271 -8.84 -1.72 10.93
N ASP A 272 -8.31 -2.11 9.79
CA ASP A 272 -6.89 -2.10 9.45
C ASP A 272 -6.26 -0.70 9.47
N GLY A 273 -7.04 0.34 9.24
CA GLY A 273 -6.59 1.74 9.33
C GLY A 273 -6.13 2.20 10.71
N ILE A 274 -6.47 1.46 11.77
CA ILE A 274 -5.95 1.76 13.12
C ILE A 274 -4.85 0.78 13.56
N PHE A 275 -4.58 -0.27 12.78
CA PHE A 275 -3.58 -1.29 13.11
C PHE A 275 -2.17 -0.78 12.80
N ASP A 276 -1.68 0.09 13.67
CA ASP A 276 -0.33 0.67 13.61
C ASP A 276 0.19 0.94 15.04
N PRO A 277 1.48 0.81 15.34
CA PRO A 277 2.06 1.20 16.63
C PRO A 277 1.75 2.65 17.02
N LYS A 278 1.59 3.54 16.06
CA LYS A 278 1.22 4.95 16.30
C LYS A 278 -0.14 5.12 16.97
N PHE A 279 -1.10 4.21 16.73
CA PHE A 279 -2.34 4.20 17.50
C PHE A 279 -2.07 4.09 18.99
N ILE A 280 -1.20 3.14 19.38
CA ILE A 280 -0.87 2.89 20.79
C ILE A 280 -0.12 4.09 21.39
N GLU A 281 0.80 4.70 20.63
CA GLU A 281 1.49 5.91 21.06
C GLU A 281 0.52 7.05 21.34
N LEU A 282 -0.46 7.26 20.46
CA LEU A 282 -1.46 8.35 20.56
C LEU A 282 -2.51 8.10 21.65
N ALA A 283 -2.93 6.86 21.84
CA ALA A 283 -3.88 6.49 22.89
C ALA A 283 -3.22 6.33 24.25
N GLY A 284 -1.90 6.12 24.30
CA GLY A 284 -1.13 5.92 25.52
C GLY A 284 -1.53 4.65 26.27
N ALA A 285 -1.36 4.63 27.59
CA ALA A 285 -1.67 3.48 28.44
C ALA A 285 -3.15 3.04 28.36
N THR A 286 -4.05 3.95 27.95
CA THR A 286 -5.47 3.67 27.82
C THR A 286 -5.81 2.78 26.64
N ALA A 287 -4.88 2.56 25.70
CA ALA A 287 -5.06 1.65 24.56
C ALA A 287 -5.27 0.18 24.97
N THR A 288 -4.86 -0.21 26.19
CA THR A 288 -4.99 -1.60 26.64
C THR A 288 -6.42 -2.10 26.52
N GLY A 289 -6.58 -3.21 25.78
CA GLY A 289 -7.89 -3.79 25.50
C GLY A 289 -8.56 -3.31 24.20
N ASP A 290 -8.06 -2.25 23.56
CA ASP A 290 -8.51 -1.85 22.24
C ASP A 290 -8.15 -2.90 21.18
N MET A 291 -8.90 -2.93 20.11
CA MET A 291 -8.81 -3.98 19.10
C MET A 291 -8.76 -3.40 17.69
N ALA A 292 -8.11 -4.12 16.80
CA ALA A 292 -8.11 -3.82 15.37
C ALA A 292 -8.23 -5.12 14.56
N THR A 293 -8.86 -5.04 13.40
CA THR A 293 -8.68 -6.08 12.39
C THR A 293 -7.51 -5.73 11.48
N SER A 294 -6.81 -6.74 10.96
CA SER A 294 -5.92 -6.59 9.81
C SER A 294 -6.50 -7.31 8.60
N VAL A 295 -5.93 -7.04 7.44
CA VAL A 295 -6.40 -7.60 6.16
C VAL A 295 -5.71 -8.93 5.78
N GLY A 296 -5.12 -9.63 6.76
CA GLY A 296 -4.46 -10.93 6.57
C GLY A 296 -3.96 -11.56 7.87
N ALA A 297 -3.13 -12.59 7.73
CA ALA A 297 -2.40 -13.21 8.82
C ALA A 297 -1.25 -12.30 9.32
N PRO A 298 -0.75 -12.50 10.55
CA PRO A 298 0.46 -11.82 11.00
C PRO A 298 1.62 -12.08 10.03
N THR A 299 2.32 -11.03 9.61
CA THR A 299 3.40 -11.13 8.61
C THR A 299 4.50 -12.11 9.07
N ASP A 300 4.78 -12.16 10.36
CA ASP A 300 5.77 -13.05 10.96
C ASP A 300 5.28 -14.49 11.20
N SER A 301 4.04 -14.80 10.83
CA SER A 301 3.47 -16.16 10.99
C SER A 301 3.96 -17.15 9.95
N THR A 302 4.53 -16.67 8.82
CA THR A 302 5.04 -17.47 7.72
C THR A 302 6.55 -17.31 7.54
N ASP A 303 7.22 -18.31 6.96
CA ASP A 303 8.66 -18.21 6.69
C ASP A 303 8.96 -17.12 5.63
N ALA A 304 8.09 -16.97 4.63
CA ALA A 304 8.22 -15.91 3.64
C ALA A 304 8.08 -14.51 4.27
N GLY A 305 7.16 -14.35 5.20
CA GLY A 305 6.98 -13.09 5.93
C GLY A 305 8.15 -12.79 6.87
N LYS A 306 8.66 -13.78 7.61
CA LYS A 306 9.87 -13.61 8.45
C LYS A 306 11.08 -13.21 7.62
N LYS A 307 11.26 -13.86 6.46
CA LYS A 307 12.32 -13.53 5.51
C LYS A 307 12.18 -12.07 5.03
N PHE A 308 10.98 -11.67 4.60
CA PHE A 308 10.70 -10.30 4.19
C PHE A 308 11.08 -9.28 5.28
N LEU A 309 10.63 -9.50 6.52
CA LEU A 309 10.95 -8.59 7.64
C LEU A 309 12.46 -8.50 7.91
N THR A 310 13.17 -9.62 7.78
CA THR A 310 14.64 -9.67 7.91
C THR A 310 15.32 -8.87 6.80
N GLU A 311 14.90 -9.06 5.56
CA GLU A 311 15.44 -8.37 4.38
C GLU A 311 15.08 -6.88 4.37
N TYR A 312 13.86 -6.53 4.81
CA TYR A 312 13.44 -5.15 4.98
C TYR A 312 14.34 -4.43 6.00
N LYS A 313 14.59 -5.06 7.15
CA LYS A 313 15.50 -4.52 8.15
C LYS A 313 16.93 -4.37 7.63
N ALA A 314 17.43 -5.35 6.88
CA ALA A 314 18.74 -5.30 6.24
C ALA A 314 18.84 -4.20 5.16
N GLY A 315 17.71 -3.80 4.57
CA GLY A 315 17.63 -2.71 3.60
C GLY A 315 17.92 -1.32 4.16
N GLY A 316 18.01 -1.19 5.49
CA GLY A 316 18.41 0.06 6.17
C GLY A 316 17.34 1.17 6.13
N TYR A 317 16.09 0.82 5.91
CA TYR A 317 14.98 1.78 5.96
C TYR A 317 14.78 2.26 7.39
N LYS A 318 14.49 3.58 7.54
CA LYS A 318 14.29 4.20 8.87
C LYS A 318 12.94 3.83 9.48
N GLU A 319 11.92 3.73 8.61
CA GLU A 319 10.56 3.41 9.00
C GLU A 319 10.35 1.89 8.97
N GLU A 320 9.48 1.40 9.84
CA GLU A 320 9.07 0.01 9.84
C GLU A 320 8.23 -0.32 8.59
N ALA A 321 8.13 -1.61 8.25
CA ALA A 321 7.31 -2.07 7.13
C ALA A 321 5.82 -1.73 7.30
N SER A 322 5.36 -1.47 8.51
CA SER A 322 3.97 -1.22 8.90
C SER A 322 3.02 -2.38 8.58
N ALA A 323 1.73 -2.18 8.80
CA ALA A 323 0.69 -3.17 8.50
C ALA A 323 0.61 -3.55 7.01
N TYR A 324 0.99 -2.64 6.12
CA TYR A 324 0.82 -2.82 4.67
C TYR A 324 2.13 -3.10 3.91
N GLY A 325 3.26 -3.18 4.60
CA GLY A 325 4.55 -3.40 3.94
C GLY A 325 4.60 -4.69 3.15
N GLY A 326 4.18 -5.81 3.74
CA GLY A 326 4.11 -7.10 3.05
C GLY A 326 3.18 -7.07 1.84
N TYR A 327 2.04 -6.40 1.95
CA TYR A 327 1.08 -6.23 0.84
C TYR A 327 1.64 -5.33 -0.27
N GLY A 328 2.39 -4.28 0.09
CA GLY A 328 3.08 -3.40 -0.86
C GLY A 328 4.19 -4.13 -1.61
N TYR A 329 4.94 -4.97 -0.90
CA TYR A 329 5.94 -5.85 -1.50
C TYR A 329 5.31 -6.82 -2.51
N ASP A 330 4.23 -7.50 -2.12
CA ASP A 330 3.51 -8.45 -2.98
C ASP A 330 2.82 -7.74 -4.16
N ALA A 331 2.33 -6.52 -3.98
CA ALA A 331 1.78 -5.71 -5.07
C ALA A 331 2.85 -5.36 -6.12
N ALA A 332 4.05 -4.94 -5.68
CA ALA A 332 5.17 -4.70 -6.58
C ALA A 332 5.62 -5.99 -7.27
N LYS A 333 5.69 -7.09 -6.53
CA LYS A 333 6.03 -8.40 -7.08
C LYS A 333 5.01 -8.86 -8.11
N ALA A 334 3.72 -8.62 -7.90
CA ALA A 334 2.68 -8.93 -8.89
C ALA A 334 2.89 -8.17 -10.21
N ILE A 335 3.22 -6.87 -10.14
CA ILE A 335 3.56 -6.06 -11.31
C ILE A 335 4.82 -6.63 -12.00
N ILE A 336 5.86 -6.97 -11.26
CA ILE A 336 7.12 -7.51 -11.79
C ILE A 336 6.89 -8.88 -12.45
N GLU A 337 6.13 -9.77 -11.82
CA GLU A 337 5.78 -11.08 -12.39
C GLU A 337 5.00 -10.93 -13.70
N ALA A 338 4.02 -10.04 -13.74
CA ALA A 338 3.28 -9.74 -14.97
C ALA A 338 4.17 -9.11 -16.05
N ALA A 339 5.15 -8.29 -15.66
CA ALA A 339 6.10 -7.65 -16.58
C ALA A 339 7.00 -8.65 -17.30
N LYS A 340 7.27 -9.84 -16.74
CA LYS A 340 8.07 -10.89 -17.40
C LYS A 340 7.53 -11.26 -18.78
N SER A 341 6.21 -11.35 -18.90
CA SER A 341 5.56 -11.62 -20.18
C SER A 341 5.26 -10.35 -20.96
N ALA A 342 4.84 -9.27 -20.27
CA ALA A 342 4.41 -8.04 -20.91
C ALA A 342 5.54 -7.26 -21.58
N LEU A 343 6.73 -7.32 -21.03
CA LEU A 343 7.91 -6.60 -21.54
C LEU A 343 8.84 -7.46 -22.41
N LYS A 344 8.57 -8.77 -22.54
CA LYS A 344 9.43 -9.70 -23.28
C LYS A 344 9.75 -9.22 -24.69
N ASP A 345 8.72 -8.86 -25.43
CA ASP A 345 8.82 -8.43 -26.84
C ASP A 345 8.40 -6.95 -27.02
N ALA A 346 8.25 -6.20 -25.91
CA ALA A 346 7.83 -4.83 -25.96
C ALA A 346 8.93 -3.91 -26.49
N LYS A 347 8.56 -3.02 -27.41
CA LYS A 347 9.45 -1.98 -27.93
C LYS A 347 9.86 -1.01 -26.82
N ASP A 348 8.90 -0.60 -26.05
CA ASP A 348 9.03 0.32 -24.90
C ASP A 348 8.00 -0.06 -23.82
N VAL A 349 8.05 0.61 -22.67
CA VAL A 349 7.16 0.33 -21.53
C VAL A 349 5.70 0.58 -21.89
N LYS A 350 5.41 1.70 -22.58
CA LYS A 350 4.04 2.09 -22.93
C LYS A 350 3.36 1.03 -23.80
N SER A 351 4.08 0.45 -24.75
CA SER A 351 3.55 -0.62 -25.61
C SER A 351 3.28 -1.94 -24.86
N GLY A 352 3.90 -2.14 -23.70
CA GLY A 352 3.68 -3.31 -22.84
C GLY A 352 2.50 -3.20 -21.87
N ARG A 353 1.87 -2.02 -21.70
CA ARG A 353 0.84 -1.78 -20.66
C ARG A 353 -0.40 -2.66 -20.82
N ASP A 354 -0.95 -2.82 -22.01
CA ASP A 354 -2.13 -3.68 -22.23
C ASP A 354 -1.82 -5.16 -21.95
N ALA A 355 -0.64 -5.62 -22.32
CA ALA A 355 -0.19 -6.97 -22.00
C ALA A 355 0.02 -7.16 -20.48
N LEU A 356 0.50 -6.11 -19.76
CA LEU A 356 0.63 -6.14 -18.32
C LEU A 356 -0.74 -6.29 -17.63
N LEU A 357 -1.74 -5.53 -18.04
CA LEU A 357 -3.09 -5.63 -17.46
C LEU A 357 -3.66 -7.04 -17.63
N THR A 358 -3.46 -7.63 -18.80
CA THR A 358 -3.88 -9.01 -19.08
C THR A 358 -3.12 -10.04 -18.23
N ALA A 359 -1.82 -9.85 -18.07
CA ALA A 359 -0.97 -10.75 -17.29
C ALA A 359 -1.27 -10.65 -15.79
N LEU A 360 -1.52 -9.44 -15.26
CA LEU A 360 -1.90 -9.22 -13.86
C LEU A 360 -3.15 -10.02 -13.47
N GLY A 361 -4.17 -10.05 -14.31
CA GLY A 361 -5.38 -10.85 -14.05
C GLY A 361 -5.13 -12.36 -13.97
N LYS A 362 -3.93 -12.84 -14.33
CA LYS A 362 -3.54 -14.26 -14.31
C LYS A 362 -2.42 -14.55 -13.32
N VAL A 363 -1.93 -13.54 -12.61
CA VAL A 363 -0.86 -13.70 -11.63
C VAL A 363 -1.30 -14.66 -10.52
N SER A 364 -0.41 -15.61 -10.18
CA SER A 364 -0.62 -16.54 -9.08
C SER A 364 0.74 -17.02 -8.56
N PHE A 365 1.09 -16.59 -7.34
CA PHE A 365 2.34 -17.00 -6.67
C PHE A 365 2.18 -17.00 -5.16
N ASP A 366 3.12 -17.61 -4.45
CA ASP A 366 3.21 -17.54 -3.01
C ASP A 366 4.02 -16.30 -2.62
N GLY A 367 3.33 -15.33 -2.04
CA GLY A 367 3.89 -14.05 -1.59
C GLY A 367 4.24 -14.07 -0.10
N VAL A 368 4.62 -12.91 0.42
CA VAL A 368 4.91 -12.74 1.86
C VAL A 368 3.64 -12.68 2.70
N THR A 369 2.53 -12.28 2.08
CA THR A 369 1.20 -12.25 2.72
C THR A 369 0.36 -13.52 2.48
N GLY A 370 0.97 -14.55 1.91
CA GLY A 370 0.33 -15.79 1.50
C GLY A 370 0.11 -15.87 0.00
N LYS A 371 -0.94 -16.58 -0.43
CA LYS A 371 -1.25 -16.72 -1.86
C LYS A 371 -1.68 -15.39 -2.46
N VAL A 372 -0.95 -14.92 -3.47
CA VAL A 372 -1.29 -13.74 -4.28
C VAL A 372 -1.93 -14.20 -5.57
N ALA A 373 -3.20 -13.93 -5.72
CA ALA A 373 -3.98 -14.14 -6.94
C ALA A 373 -5.19 -13.21 -6.90
N PHE A 374 -5.72 -12.87 -8.05
CA PHE A 374 -6.85 -11.96 -8.19
C PHE A 374 -8.07 -12.67 -8.77
N ASP A 375 -9.25 -12.27 -8.31
CA ASP A 375 -10.52 -12.70 -8.87
C ASP A 375 -10.91 -11.87 -10.12
N GLU A 376 -12.08 -12.12 -10.66
CA GLU A 376 -12.62 -11.43 -11.85
C GLU A 376 -12.79 -9.91 -11.64
N TYR A 377 -12.93 -9.46 -10.41
CA TYR A 377 -13.04 -8.05 -10.05
C TYR A 377 -11.67 -7.39 -9.82
N GLY A 378 -10.60 -8.18 -9.69
CA GLY A 378 -9.26 -7.70 -9.32
C GLY A 378 -9.04 -7.67 -7.81
N ASP A 379 -9.94 -8.26 -7.03
CA ASP A 379 -9.77 -8.44 -5.58
C ASP A 379 -8.87 -9.64 -5.29
N THR A 380 -8.15 -9.59 -4.16
CA THR A 380 -7.41 -10.77 -3.71
C THR A 380 -8.36 -11.95 -3.46
N THR A 381 -7.91 -13.15 -3.81
CA THR A 381 -8.64 -14.39 -3.48
C THR A 381 -8.48 -14.81 -2.01
N SER A 382 -7.54 -14.20 -1.28
CA SER A 382 -7.33 -14.46 0.14
C SER A 382 -8.39 -13.75 0.99
N LYS A 383 -8.99 -14.50 1.93
CA LYS A 383 -9.98 -13.97 2.89
C LYS A 383 -9.51 -14.21 4.35
N VAL A 384 -8.22 -14.35 4.55
CA VAL A 384 -7.64 -14.47 5.89
C VAL A 384 -7.63 -13.11 6.54
N LEU A 385 -8.06 -13.03 7.80
CA LEU A 385 -7.99 -11.82 8.63
C LEU A 385 -7.51 -12.18 10.04
N THR A 386 -7.01 -11.17 10.72
CA THR A 386 -6.62 -11.30 12.14
C THR A 386 -7.27 -10.18 12.94
N VAL A 387 -7.85 -10.52 14.08
CA VAL A 387 -8.14 -9.55 15.13
C VAL A 387 -6.93 -9.46 16.02
N TYR A 388 -6.46 -8.24 16.24
CA TYR A 388 -5.44 -7.91 17.22
C TYR A 388 -6.07 -7.20 18.41
N LYS A 389 -5.44 -7.35 19.58
CA LYS A 389 -5.77 -6.63 20.79
C LYS A 389 -4.52 -5.96 21.34
N VAL A 390 -4.67 -4.77 21.89
CA VAL A 390 -3.56 -4.11 22.58
C VAL A 390 -3.38 -4.76 23.96
N ASP A 391 -2.21 -5.36 24.17
CA ASP A 391 -1.78 -5.94 25.44
C ASP A 391 -0.29 -5.63 25.64
N GLY A 392 0.09 -5.24 26.87
CA GLY A 392 1.46 -4.88 27.22
C GLY A 392 2.07 -3.78 26.32
N GLY A 393 1.23 -2.85 25.81
CA GLY A 393 1.69 -1.76 24.94
C GLY A 393 2.01 -2.20 23.50
N LYS A 394 1.50 -3.34 23.06
CA LYS A 394 1.72 -3.90 21.72
C LYS A 394 0.42 -4.47 21.15
N TRP A 395 0.33 -4.53 19.84
CA TRP A 395 -0.67 -5.32 19.15
C TRP A 395 -0.32 -6.80 19.23
N VAL A 396 -1.22 -7.61 19.82
CA VAL A 396 -1.08 -9.06 19.95
C VAL A 396 -2.20 -9.74 19.18
N PRO A 397 -1.90 -10.75 18.34
CA PRO A 397 -2.94 -11.50 17.64
C PRO A 397 -3.89 -12.18 18.63
N ALA A 398 -5.19 -11.93 18.52
CA ALA A 398 -6.23 -12.53 19.35
C ALA A 398 -6.98 -13.65 18.60
N LYS A 399 -7.19 -13.49 17.29
CA LYS A 399 -7.83 -14.50 16.44
C LYS A 399 -7.40 -14.30 14.99
N THR A 400 -6.91 -15.35 14.34
CA THR A 400 -6.71 -15.41 12.89
C THR A 400 -7.64 -16.46 12.31
N ASP A 401 -8.39 -16.12 11.27
CA ASP A 401 -9.34 -17.05 10.63
C ASP A 401 -9.55 -16.68 9.15
N THR A 402 -10.13 -17.61 8.40
CA THR A 402 -10.56 -17.37 7.03
C THR A 402 -12.06 -17.09 7.03
N PHE A 403 -12.45 -15.90 6.55
CA PHE A 403 -13.85 -15.54 6.42
C PHE A 403 -14.51 -16.41 5.32
N LYS A 404 -15.64 -17.01 5.66
CA LYS A 404 -16.38 -17.96 4.78
C LYS A 404 -17.48 -17.28 3.99
#